data_1d0c8f3884cf5dd42ae65f1f34b36727
#
_entry.id   1d0c8f3884cf5dd42ae65f1f34b36727
#
_cell.length_a   1.000
_cell.length_b   1.000
_cell.length_c   1.000
_cell.angle_alpha   90.00
_cell.angle_beta   90.00
_cell.angle_gamma   90.00
#
_symmetry.space_group_name_H-M   'P 1'
#
loop_
_entity.id
_entity.type
_entity.pdbx_description
1 polymer ?
#
loop_
_entity_poly.entity_id
_entity_poly.type
_entity_poly.pdbx_seq_one_letter_code
_entity_poly.pdbx_strand_id
1 'polypeptide(L)'
;MIRGKEYKAESVAMFMPTTFLENHEVTDQIVKLIQNAKEELIIITPYLNLNARMRGALNEARSNGAKISVYYRLEERNLKKNAADIKFFTDEIGAEMVYIERLHSKLYLNENNAVMSSMNMVAGSQNDSQEIGIFTDEDKLRRQFKHYSEDMYKRQTKVDYVPEVKASKAKKSKPKTASGYCIRTGEEVPFNLKKPFSDKSFKSWNKFKNPEFKEKYCHFSGEESNGQTTFSRPILKKNWAKAKKAHNF
;
A
#
# COMPACT_ATOMS: atom_id res chain seq x y z
N MET A 1 64.24 -2.53 37.10
CA MET A 1 63.24 -3.42 36.51
C MET A 1 61.85 -2.86 36.79
N ILE A 2 61.25 -2.20 35.78
CA ILE A 2 59.89 -1.65 35.88
C ILE A 2 59.01 -2.66 35.18
N ARG A 3 58.11 -3.33 35.94
CA ARG A 3 57.15 -4.28 35.41
C ARG A 3 56.06 -3.46 34.66
N GLY A 4 55.97 -3.65 33.34
CA GLY A 4 54.90 -3.16 32.54
C GLY A 4 53.56 -3.81 32.93
N LYS A 5 52.59 -3.02 33.30
CA LYS A 5 51.18 -3.44 33.39
C LYS A 5 50.64 -3.57 31.99
N GLU A 6 50.38 -4.79 31.54
CA GLU A 6 49.56 -5.02 30.36
C GLU A 6 48.12 -4.56 30.66
N TYR A 7 47.70 -3.50 29.97
CA TYR A 7 46.29 -3.13 29.90
C TYR A 7 45.60 -4.06 28.89
N LYS A 8 44.85 -5.04 29.39
CA LYS A 8 43.88 -5.73 28.55
C LYS A 8 42.85 -4.67 28.08
N ALA A 9 42.86 -4.38 26.80
CA ALA A 9 41.78 -3.66 26.18
C ALA A 9 40.52 -4.56 26.21
N GLU A 10 39.68 -4.38 27.22
CA GLU A 10 38.30 -4.86 27.13
C GLU A 10 37.66 -4.11 25.99
N SER A 11 37.33 -4.82 24.92
CA SER A 11 36.48 -4.30 23.84
C SER A 11 35.12 -4.04 24.45
N VAL A 12 34.89 -2.82 24.91
CA VAL A 12 33.55 -2.34 25.19
C VAL A 12 32.88 -2.34 23.82
N ALA A 13 32.04 -3.34 23.57
CA ALA A 13 31.14 -3.36 22.46
C ALA A 13 30.35 -2.06 22.58
N MET A 14 30.62 -1.14 21.69
CA MET A 14 29.93 0.16 21.63
C MET A 14 28.50 -0.16 21.24
N PHE A 15 27.65 -0.28 22.25
CA PHE A 15 26.20 -0.49 22.07
C PHE A 15 25.70 0.79 21.39
N MET A 16 25.42 0.70 20.10
CA MET A 16 24.72 1.78 19.39
C MET A 16 23.22 1.49 19.51
N PRO A 17 22.54 2.13 20.48
CA PRO A 17 21.12 1.90 20.73
C PRO A 17 20.22 2.43 19.61
N THR A 18 20.83 3.03 18.58
CA THR A 18 20.13 3.65 17.45
C THR A 18 20.88 3.35 16.16
N THR A 19 20.17 2.76 15.18
CA THR A 19 20.73 2.37 13.89
C THR A 19 20.05 3.16 12.76
N PHE A 20 20.85 3.74 11.87
CA PHE A 20 20.37 4.34 10.64
C PHE A 20 20.05 3.23 9.62
N LEU A 21 18.92 3.37 8.92
CA LEU A 21 18.40 2.40 7.97
C LEU A 21 18.18 3.07 6.61
N GLU A 22 18.43 2.35 5.54
CA GLU A 22 18.22 2.79 4.17
C GLU A 22 17.36 1.80 3.38
N ASN A 23 16.48 2.34 2.55
CA ASN A 23 15.75 1.61 1.52
C ASN A 23 15.05 0.33 2.04
N HIS A 24 15.49 -0.85 1.56
CA HIS A 24 14.91 -2.14 1.94
C HIS A 24 15.11 -2.47 3.42
N GLU A 25 16.17 -1.97 4.06
CA GLU A 25 16.41 -2.18 5.50
C GLU A 25 15.28 -1.57 6.33
N VAL A 26 14.75 -0.42 5.93
CA VAL A 26 13.60 0.22 6.57
C VAL A 26 12.40 -0.72 6.57
N THR A 27 12.07 -1.30 5.40
CA THR A 27 10.98 -2.25 5.26
C THR A 27 11.18 -3.50 6.10
N ASP A 28 12.38 -4.07 6.01
CA ASP A 28 12.73 -5.31 6.72
C ASP A 28 12.65 -5.12 8.23
N GLN A 29 13.12 -3.98 8.72
CA GLN A 29 13.09 -3.68 10.14
C GLN A 29 11.67 -3.40 10.64
N ILE A 30 10.83 -2.71 9.87
CA ILE A 30 9.41 -2.51 10.19
C ILE A 30 8.69 -3.86 10.25
N VAL A 31 8.90 -4.73 9.27
CA VAL A 31 8.27 -6.07 9.26
C VAL A 31 8.70 -6.88 10.48
N LYS A 32 10.00 -6.92 10.81
CA LYS A 32 10.52 -7.61 11.98
C LYS A 32 9.93 -7.05 13.29
N LEU A 33 9.83 -5.72 13.39
CA LEU A 33 9.23 -5.06 14.55
C LEU A 33 7.78 -5.48 14.74
N ILE A 34 6.99 -5.51 13.66
CA ILE A 34 5.60 -5.94 13.68
C ILE A 34 5.49 -7.40 14.10
N GLN A 35 6.25 -8.31 13.47
CA GLN A 35 6.23 -9.75 13.78
C GLN A 35 6.60 -10.07 15.22
N ASN A 36 7.50 -9.29 15.81
CA ASN A 36 7.99 -9.50 17.18
C ASN A 36 7.11 -8.85 18.26
N ALA A 37 6.05 -8.12 17.90
CA ALA A 37 5.12 -7.54 18.86
C ALA A 37 4.34 -8.63 19.60
N LYS A 38 4.29 -8.54 20.94
CA LYS A 38 3.61 -9.50 21.82
C LYS A 38 2.62 -8.85 22.78
N GLU A 39 2.88 -7.62 23.20
CA GLU A 39 2.03 -6.88 24.13
C GLU A 39 1.32 -5.73 23.45
N GLU A 40 2.08 -4.88 22.75
CA GLU A 40 1.53 -3.73 22.04
C GLU A 40 2.20 -3.54 20.67
N LEU A 41 1.44 -3.03 19.73
CA LEU A 41 1.93 -2.56 18.43
C LEU A 41 1.24 -1.25 18.08
N ILE A 42 2.00 -0.19 17.95
CA ILE A 42 1.51 1.12 17.53
C ILE A 42 2.07 1.43 16.15
N ILE A 43 1.17 1.68 15.20
CA ILE A 43 1.47 2.04 13.82
C ILE A 43 0.95 3.44 13.56
N ILE A 44 1.84 4.35 13.22
CA ILE A 44 1.50 5.72 12.85
C ILE A 44 1.92 5.93 11.40
N THR A 45 0.96 6.07 10.49
CA THR A 45 1.24 6.26 9.06
C THR A 45 0.07 6.98 8.37
N PRO A 46 0.32 8.04 7.59
CA PRO A 46 -0.77 8.77 6.94
C PRO A 46 -1.50 7.94 5.88
N TYR A 47 -0.84 6.96 5.28
CA TYR A 47 -1.38 6.20 4.17
C TYR A 47 -1.24 4.71 4.40
N LEU A 48 -2.29 3.97 4.07
CA LEU A 48 -2.38 2.52 4.16
C LEU A 48 -2.49 1.93 2.75
N ASN A 49 -1.65 0.95 2.45
CA ASN A 49 -1.75 0.10 1.26
C ASN A 49 -0.91 -1.15 1.50
N LEU A 50 -1.50 -2.14 2.16
CA LEU A 50 -0.80 -3.31 2.65
C LEU A 50 -0.50 -4.31 1.52
N ASN A 51 0.74 -4.78 1.46
CA ASN A 51 1.10 -5.96 0.68
C ASN A 51 0.94 -7.25 1.50
N ALA A 52 1.13 -8.40 0.85
CA ALA A 52 0.99 -9.71 1.50
C ALA A 52 1.97 -9.90 2.66
N ARG A 53 3.20 -9.39 2.56
CA ARG A 53 4.23 -9.47 3.60
C ARG A 53 3.81 -8.73 4.88
N MET A 54 3.30 -7.49 4.72
CA MET A 54 2.79 -6.69 5.85
C MET A 54 1.56 -7.34 6.49
N ARG A 55 0.63 -7.87 5.68
CA ARG A 55 -0.54 -8.59 6.20
C ARG A 55 -0.12 -9.84 6.99
N GLY A 56 0.86 -10.59 6.49
CA GLY A 56 1.43 -11.75 7.22
C GLY A 56 2.01 -11.35 8.57
N ALA A 57 2.82 -10.29 8.63
CA ALA A 57 3.41 -9.79 9.87
C ALA A 57 2.35 -9.32 10.89
N LEU A 58 1.30 -8.62 10.43
CA LEU A 58 0.19 -8.18 11.29
C LEU A 58 -0.62 -9.36 11.85
N ASN A 59 -0.86 -10.39 11.04
CA ASN A 59 -1.50 -11.62 11.52
C ASN A 59 -0.66 -12.34 12.58
N GLU A 60 0.68 -12.34 12.43
CA GLU A 60 1.60 -12.90 13.41
C GLU A 60 1.55 -12.10 14.73
N ALA A 61 1.64 -10.76 14.69
CA ALA A 61 1.49 -9.91 15.86
C ALA A 61 0.16 -10.13 16.59
N ARG A 62 -0.95 -10.23 15.83
CA ARG A 62 -2.25 -10.58 16.40
C ARG A 62 -2.23 -11.95 17.09
N SER A 63 -1.65 -12.96 16.44
CA SER A 63 -1.55 -14.32 16.97
C SER A 63 -0.68 -14.39 18.23
N ASN A 64 0.30 -13.51 18.34
CA ASN A 64 1.12 -13.34 19.54
C ASN A 64 0.38 -12.67 20.70
N GLY A 65 -0.81 -12.10 20.47
CA GLY A 65 -1.62 -11.42 21.48
C GLY A 65 -1.41 -9.91 21.56
N ALA A 66 -0.63 -9.32 20.67
CA ALA A 66 -0.37 -7.87 20.69
C ALA A 66 -1.65 -7.04 20.52
N LYS A 67 -1.82 -6.01 21.37
CA LYS A 67 -2.84 -4.98 21.20
C LYS A 67 -2.36 -4.02 20.11
N ILE A 68 -3.12 -3.91 19.01
CA ILE A 68 -2.70 -3.16 17.83
C ILE A 68 -3.51 -1.86 17.72
N SER A 69 -2.83 -0.72 17.64
CA SER A 69 -3.42 0.61 17.38
C SER A 69 -2.82 1.21 16.12
N VAL A 70 -3.67 1.71 15.23
CA VAL A 70 -3.27 2.26 13.92
C VAL A 70 -3.75 3.70 13.79
N TYR A 71 -2.80 4.61 13.76
CA TYR A 71 -3.04 6.04 13.52
C TYR A 71 -2.91 6.32 12.04
N TYR A 72 -3.95 6.89 11.44
CA TYR A 72 -4.02 7.06 10.00
C TYR A 72 -4.72 8.36 9.59
N ARG A 73 -4.56 8.73 8.33
CA ARG A 73 -5.26 9.85 7.70
C ARG A 73 -6.09 9.35 6.51
N LEU A 74 -7.26 9.93 6.33
CA LEU A 74 -8.09 9.71 5.16
C LEU A 74 -8.01 10.91 4.23
N GLU A 75 -7.80 10.63 2.94
CA GLU A 75 -8.02 11.60 1.89
C GLU A 75 -9.20 11.14 1.03
N GLU A 76 -10.14 12.04 0.70
CA GLU A 76 -11.34 11.69 -0.09
C GLU A 76 -11.01 10.91 -1.38
N ARG A 77 -9.94 11.32 -2.06
CA ARG A 77 -9.45 10.65 -3.29
C ARG A 77 -8.98 9.21 -3.08
N ASN A 78 -8.64 8.83 -1.85
CA ASN A 78 -8.08 7.53 -1.48
C ASN A 78 -9.05 6.64 -0.69
N LEU A 79 -10.25 7.13 -0.32
CA LEU A 79 -11.22 6.40 0.49
C LEU A 79 -11.52 5.00 -0.04
N LYS A 80 -11.75 4.85 -1.35
CA LYS A 80 -12.03 3.56 -1.98
C LYS A 80 -10.82 2.62 -1.97
N LYS A 81 -9.61 3.18 -2.07
CA LYS A 81 -8.37 2.41 -2.10
C LYS A 81 -7.99 1.89 -0.72
N ASN A 82 -8.24 2.69 0.31
CA ASN A 82 -7.92 2.36 1.69
C ASN A 82 -8.99 1.50 2.39
N ALA A 83 -10.21 1.43 1.83
CA ALA A 83 -11.33 0.71 2.46
C ALA A 83 -11.02 -0.76 2.74
N ALA A 84 -10.31 -1.45 1.84
CA ALA A 84 -9.93 -2.86 2.02
C ALA A 84 -8.90 -3.04 3.14
N ASP A 85 -7.96 -2.10 3.29
CA ASP A 85 -6.95 -2.17 4.33
C ASP A 85 -7.53 -1.78 5.70
N ILE A 86 -8.40 -0.78 5.74
CA ILE A 86 -9.14 -0.42 6.96
C ILE A 86 -9.96 -1.63 7.43
N LYS A 87 -10.71 -2.26 6.52
CA LYS A 87 -11.48 -3.46 6.83
C LYS A 87 -10.60 -4.61 7.34
N PHE A 88 -9.43 -4.81 6.75
CA PHE A 88 -8.47 -5.79 7.23
C PHE A 88 -8.04 -5.47 8.67
N PHE A 89 -7.71 -4.24 8.98
CA PHE A 89 -7.34 -3.84 10.34
C PHE A 89 -8.49 -3.99 11.34
N THR A 90 -9.72 -3.60 10.97
CA THR A 90 -10.87 -3.66 11.89
C THR A 90 -11.41 -5.08 12.05
N ASP A 91 -11.69 -5.76 10.95
CA ASP A 91 -12.46 -7.01 10.96
C ASP A 91 -11.56 -8.23 11.16
N GLU A 92 -10.35 -8.23 10.53
CA GLU A 92 -9.45 -9.38 10.59
C GLU A 92 -8.43 -9.25 11.72
N ILE A 93 -7.82 -8.08 11.91
CA ILE A 93 -6.80 -7.85 12.95
C ILE A 93 -7.43 -7.48 14.29
N GLY A 94 -8.56 -6.78 14.30
CA GLY A 94 -9.18 -6.23 15.52
C GLY A 94 -8.42 -5.04 16.07
N ALA A 95 -7.78 -4.26 15.20
CA ALA A 95 -6.99 -3.10 15.59
C ALA A 95 -7.87 -1.90 15.95
N GLU A 96 -7.42 -1.11 16.92
CA GLU A 96 -7.97 0.20 17.21
C GLU A 96 -7.55 1.20 16.14
N MET A 97 -8.51 1.78 15.42
CA MET A 97 -8.26 2.73 14.34
C MET A 97 -8.41 4.18 14.83
N VAL A 98 -7.33 4.94 14.81
CA VAL A 98 -7.28 6.33 15.30
C VAL A 98 -7.10 7.30 14.13
N TYR A 99 -8.13 8.07 13.83
CA TYR A 99 -8.08 9.06 12.76
C TYR A 99 -7.42 10.37 13.21
N ILE A 100 -6.43 10.83 12.44
CA ILE A 100 -5.73 12.10 12.68
C ILE A 100 -5.70 12.92 11.37
N GLU A 101 -6.42 14.03 11.33
CA GLU A 101 -6.66 14.83 10.11
C GLU A 101 -5.38 15.29 9.40
N ARG A 102 -4.38 15.76 10.13
CA ARG A 102 -3.14 16.30 9.56
C ARG A 102 -1.94 15.38 9.75
N LEU A 103 -2.17 14.07 9.91
CA LEU A 103 -1.10 13.12 10.11
C LEU A 103 -0.11 13.12 8.93
N HIS A 104 1.18 13.23 9.25
CA HIS A 104 2.26 13.03 8.28
C HIS A 104 3.45 12.25 8.85
N SER A 105 3.45 11.93 10.13
CA SER A 105 4.46 11.11 10.80
C SER A 105 4.37 9.65 10.35
N LYS A 106 5.52 8.95 10.36
CA LYS A 106 5.63 7.52 10.14
C LYS A 106 6.48 6.96 11.27
N LEU A 107 5.82 6.22 12.15
CA LEU A 107 6.42 5.66 13.35
C LEU A 107 5.78 4.29 13.63
N TYR A 108 6.62 3.34 13.90
CA TYR A 108 6.26 1.96 14.23
C TYR A 108 6.92 1.63 15.54
N LEU A 109 6.16 1.16 16.52
CA LEU A 109 6.75 0.76 17.78
C LEU A 109 6.01 -0.44 18.40
N ASN A 110 6.75 -1.29 19.06
CA ASN A 110 6.25 -2.32 19.95
C ASN A 110 6.80 -2.11 21.37
N GLU A 111 6.55 -3.04 22.28
CA GLU A 111 7.00 -2.96 23.67
C GLU A 111 8.53 -2.86 23.82
N ASN A 112 9.32 -3.30 22.82
CA ASN A 112 10.79 -3.35 22.88
C ASN A 112 11.49 -2.37 21.95
N ASN A 113 10.93 -2.11 20.76
CA ASN A 113 11.63 -1.44 19.67
C ASN A 113 10.78 -0.34 19.03
N ALA A 114 11.45 0.60 18.36
CA ALA A 114 10.78 1.58 17.51
C ALA A 114 11.54 1.83 16.20
N VAL A 115 10.78 2.14 15.14
CA VAL A 115 11.29 2.61 13.85
C VAL A 115 10.57 3.90 13.47
N MET A 116 11.31 4.99 13.33
CA MET A 116 10.83 6.22 12.69
C MET A 116 11.41 6.27 11.28
N SER A 117 10.58 6.61 10.28
CA SER A 117 11.06 6.60 8.90
C SER A 117 10.37 7.62 7.99
N SER A 118 10.89 7.78 6.79
CA SER A 118 10.21 8.48 5.69
C SER A 118 9.11 7.62 5.05
N MET A 119 9.18 6.28 5.22
CA MET A 119 8.34 5.32 4.54
C MET A 119 6.93 5.23 5.11
N ASN A 120 5.94 5.41 4.24
CA ASN A 120 4.56 5.08 4.55
C ASN A 120 4.33 3.56 4.48
N MET A 121 3.30 3.06 5.17
CA MET A 121 2.86 1.67 5.05
C MET A 121 2.14 1.44 3.70
N VAL A 122 2.88 1.57 2.60
CA VAL A 122 2.36 1.52 1.23
C VAL A 122 3.14 0.52 0.39
N ALA A 123 2.45 -0.44 -0.22
CA ALA A 123 3.03 -1.52 -1.03
C ALA A 123 3.94 -1.06 -2.20
N GLY A 124 3.76 0.17 -2.71
CA GLY A 124 4.53 0.72 -3.83
C GLY A 124 5.82 1.43 -3.44
N SER A 125 6.01 1.77 -2.16
CA SER A 125 7.22 2.49 -1.72
C SER A 125 8.45 1.60 -1.62
N GLN A 126 8.28 0.27 -1.67
CA GLN A 126 9.35 -0.69 -1.40
C GLN A 126 10.35 -0.85 -2.55
N ASN A 127 9.98 -0.49 -3.79
CA ASN A 127 10.83 -0.74 -4.96
C ASN A 127 11.23 0.52 -5.75
N ASP A 128 10.55 1.65 -5.54
CA ASP A 128 10.71 2.85 -6.39
C ASP A 128 11.08 4.13 -5.62
N SER A 129 11.16 4.09 -4.29
CA SER A 129 11.45 5.24 -3.44
C SER A 129 12.77 5.08 -2.69
N GLN A 130 13.52 6.17 -2.55
CA GLN A 130 14.64 6.24 -1.60
C GLN A 130 14.06 6.52 -0.22
N GLU A 131 14.19 5.58 0.68
CA GLU A 131 13.65 5.67 2.03
C GLU A 131 14.76 5.64 3.07
N ILE A 132 14.59 6.38 4.15
CA ILE A 132 15.48 6.37 5.30
C ILE A 132 14.69 6.12 6.59
N GLY A 133 15.38 5.62 7.60
CA GLY A 133 14.79 5.41 8.90
C GLY A 133 15.81 5.33 10.02
N ILE A 134 15.28 5.38 11.23
CA ILE A 134 16.04 5.17 12.46
C ILE A 134 15.34 4.05 13.23
N PHE A 135 16.08 3.00 13.50
CA PHE A 135 15.68 1.96 14.46
C PHE A 135 16.30 2.26 15.82
N THR A 136 15.54 2.01 16.88
CA THR A 136 16.05 2.08 18.24
C THR A 136 15.42 1.01 19.15
N ASP A 137 16.22 0.44 20.02
CA ASP A 137 15.84 -0.34 21.20
C ASP A 137 16.10 0.43 22.51
N GLU A 138 16.55 1.70 22.41
CA GLU A 138 16.76 2.57 23.56
C GLU A 138 15.44 2.91 24.24
N ASP A 139 15.29 2.47 25.47
CA ASP A 139 14.07 2.61 26.25
C ASP A 139 13.64 4.07 26.46
N LYS A 140 14.59 4.99 26.61
CA LYS A 140 14.30 6.43 26.75
C LYS A 140 13.67 7.00 25.48
N LEU A 141 14.23 6.71 24.30
CA LEU A 141 13.73 7.23 23.02
C LEU A 141 12.38 6.56 22.67
N ARG A 142 12.28 5.24 22.91
CA ARG A 142 11.04 4.49 22.72
C ARG A 142 9.90 5.06 23.57
N ARG A 143 10.15 5.40 24.85
CA ARG A 143 9.16 6.06 25.71
C ARG A 143 8.75 7.44 25.20
N GLN A 144 9.67 8.20 24.62
CA GLN A 144 9.33 9.49 24.00
C GLN A 144 8.41 9.30 22.79
N PHE A 145 8.66 8.30 21.96
CA PHE A 145 7.78 7.96 20.84
C PHE A 145 6.40 7.48 21.30
N LYS A 146 6.35 6.67 22.35
CA LYS A 146 5.09 6.24 22.96
C LYS A 146 4.30 7.44 23.50
N HIS A 147 4.93 8.33 24.23
CA HIS A 147 4.31 9.55 24.71
C HIS A 147 3.75 10.42 23.60
N TYR A 148 4.49 10.54 22.48
CA TYR A 148 4.00 11.24 21.29
C TYR A 148 2.73 10.60 20.74
N SER A 149 2.63 9.28 20.68
CA SER A 149 1.42 8.57 20.24
C SER A 149 0.24 8.80 21.18
N GLU A 150 0.47 8.79 22.48
CA GLU A 150 -0.55 9.08 23.50
C GLU A 150 -1.08 10.51 23.41
N ASP A 151 -0.21 11.49 23.15
CA ASP A 151 -0.63 12.88 22.95
C ASP A 151 -1.41 13.05 21.65
N MET A 152 -1.06 12.33 20.60
CA MET A 152 -1.87 12.29 19.38
C MET A 152 -3.24 11.69 19.64
N TYR A 153 -3.32 10.61 20.42
CA TYR A 153 -4.58 9.99 20.80
C TYR A 153 -5.52 10.97 21.54
N LYS A 154 -4.98 11.78 22.45
CA LYS A 154 -5.75 12.81 23.17
C LYS A 154 -6.28 13.92 22.23
N ARG A 155 -5.56 14.20 21.14
CA ARG A 155 -5.91 15.24 20.15
C ARG A 155 -6.73 14.69 18.99
N GLN A 156 -7.05 13.39 18.99
CA GLN A 156 -7.86 12.81 17.91
C GLN A 156 -9.18 13.57 17.79
N THR A 157 -9.55 13.90 16.58
CA THR A 157 -10.91 14.32 16.29
C THR A 157 -11.76 13.06 16.43
N LYS A 158 -12.65 13.01 17.43
CA LYS A 158 -13.67 11.96 17.51
C LYS A 158 -14.57 12.08 16.28
N VAL A 159 -14.11 11.52 15.20
CA VAL A 159 -14.96 11.26 14.06
C VAL A 159 -15.36 9.80 14.23
N ASP A 160 -16.64 9.55 14.50
CA ASP A 160 -17.27 8.25 14.26
C ASP A 160 -17.27 7.98 12.75
N TYR A 161 -16.13 8.22 12.11
CA TYR A 161 -15.89 7.88 10.72
C TYR A 161 -15.31 6.46 10.68
N VAL A 162 -16.16 5.50 11.04
CA VAL A 162 -16.14 4.26 10.29
C VAL A 162 -16.56 4.71 8.89
N PRO A 163 -15.69 4.65 7.83
CA PRO A 163 -16.24 4.77 6.50
C PRO A 163 -17.35 3.71 6.48
N GLU A 164 -18.63 4.16 6.52
CA GLU A 164 -19.65 3.30 5.99
C GLU A 164 -19.08 2.92 4.63
N VAL A 165 -18.41 1.76 4.58
CA VAL A 165 -18.47 0.96 3.38
C VAL A 165 -19.96 0.78 3.26
N LYS A 166 -20.65 1.78 2.68
CA LYS A 166 -22.01 1.60 2.19
C LYS A 166 -21.82 0.35 1.41
N ALA A 167 -22.23 -0.76 2.09
CA ALA A 167 -22.21 -2.08 1.48
C ALA A 167 -22.77 -1.76 0.13
N SER A 168 -21.89 -1.74 -0.88
CA SER A 168 -22.19 -1.11 -2.15
C SER A 168 -23.51 -1.73 -2.45
N LYS A 169 -24.60 -0.94 -2.24
CA LYS A 169 -25.95 -1.38 -2.52
C LYS A 169 -25.72 -2.00 -3.84
N ALA A 170 -25.76 -3.34 -3.86
CA ALA A 170 -25.29 -4.15 -4.99
C ALA A 170 -25.70 -3.31 -6.15
N LYS A 171 -24.73 -2.68 -6.81
CA LYS A 171 -25.04 -1.64 -7.80
C LYS A 171 -26.08 -2.33 -8.58
N LYS A 172 -27.36 -1.89 -8.44
CA LYS A 172 -28.43 -2.39 -9.31
C LYS A 172 -27.73 -2.38 -10.62
N SER A 173 -27.36 -3.57 -11.09
CA SER A 173 -26.50 -3.78 -12.24
C SER A 173 -26.92 -2.74 -13.23
N LYS A 174 -26.09 -1.68 -13.37
CA LYS A 174 -26.21 -0.87 -14.56
C LYS A 174 -26.23 -1.91 -15.65
N PRO A 175 -27.22 -1.90 -16.54
CA PRO A 175 -27.38 -2.96 -17.53
C PRO A 175 -25.99 -3.24 -18.04
N LYS A 176 -25.50 -4.49 -17.94
CA LYS A 176 -24.11 -4.93 -18.19
C LYS A 176 -23.56 -4.06 -19.29
N THR A 177 -22.71 -3.07 -18.95
CA THR A 177 -21.95 -2.36 -19.98
C THR A 177 -21.21 -3.49 -20.63
N ALA A 178 -21.58 -3.78 -21.88
CA ALA A 178 -21.07 -4.93 -22.58
C ALA A 178 -19.56 -4.95 -22.45
N SER A 179 -19.01 -6.11 -22.06
CA SER A 179 -17.58 -6.30 -21.83
C SER A 179 -16.80 -6.11 -23.13
N GLY A 180 -15.65 -5.49 -23.02
CA GLY A 180 -14.63 -5.43 -24.07
C GLY A 180 -13.30 -5.94 -23.55
N TYR A 181 -12.26 -5.83 -24.36
CA TYR A 181 -10.91 -6.30 -24.00
C TYR A 181 -9.87 -5.22 -24.27
N CYS A 182 -8.90 -5.08 -23.41
CA CYS A 182 -7.78 -4.17 -23.60
C CYS A 182 -6.99 -4.60 -24.85
N ILE A 183 -6.87 -3.72 -25.84
CA ILE A 183 -6.21 -4.07 -27.12
C ILE A 183 -4.71 -4.38 -26.97
N ARG A 184 -4.11 -3.99 -25.82
CA ARG A 184 -2.69 -4.27 -25.52
C ARG A 184 -2.44 -5.56 -24.74
N THR A 185 -3.28 -5.84 -23.73
CA THR A 185 -3.07 -6.94 -22.78
C THR A 185 -4.06 -8.08 -22.90
N GLY A 186 -5.20 -7.87 -23.60
CA GLY A 186 -6.27 -8.87 -23.69
C GLY A 186 -7.13 -8.99 -22.44
N GLU A 187 -6.82 -8.24 -21.36
CA GLU A 187 -7.64 -8.27 -20.14
C GLU A 187 -9.03 -7.69 -20.36
N GLU A 188 -10.03 -8.22 -19.65
CA GLU A 188 -11.41 -7.75 -19.74
C GLU A 188 -11.54 -6.33 -19.18
N VAL A 189 -12.16 -5.44 -19.94
CA VAL A 189 -12.42 -4.03 -19.60
C VAL A 189 -13.83 -3.63 -20.07
N PRO A 190 -14.42 -2.56 -19.53
CA PRO A 190 -15.66 -2.02 -20.09
C PRO A 190 -15.48 -1.68 -21.57
N PHE A 191 -16.43 -2.10 -22.41
CA PHE A 191 -16.39 -1.77 -23.84
C PHE A 191 -16.46 -0.26 -24.07
N ASN A 192 -15.42 0.31 -24.65
CA ASN A 192 -15.35 1.74 -24.96
C ASN A 192 -14.39 2.02 -26.12
N LEU A 193 -14.94 2.35 -27.28
CA LEU A 193 -14.15 2.65 -28.48
C LEU A 193 -13.23 3.86 -28.35
N LYS A 194 -13.57 4.81 -27.46
CA LYS A 194 -12.74 6.00 -27.19
C LYS A 194 -11.61 5.71 -26.19
N LYS A 195 -11.66 4.58 -25.50
CA LYS A 195 -10.63 4.15 -24.55
C LYS A 195 -10.52 2.62 -24.53
N PRO A 196 -10.05 1.98 -25.61
CA PRO A 196 -10.00 0.51 -25.74
C PRO A 196 -8.83 -0.12 -24.98
N PHE A 197 -8.50 0.42 -23.82
CA PHE A 197 -7.39 0.04 -22.95
C PHE A 197 -7.82 -0.11 -21.51
N SER A 198 -7.10 -0.93 -20.76
CA SER A 198 -7.09 -0.83 -19.31
C SER A 198 -6.46 0.49 -18.86
N ASP A 199 -6.71 0.90 -17.63
CA ASP A 199 -6.17 2.16 -17.09
C ASP A 199 -4.63 2.19 -17.12
N LYS A 200 -3.98 1.06 -16.86
CA LYS A 200 -2.51 0.92 -16.93
C LYS A 200 -2.01 1.07 -18.36
N SER A 201 -2.64 0.38 -19.31
CA SER A 201 -2.27 0.44 -20.72
C SER A 201 -2.56 1.81 -21.34
N PHE A 202 -3.65 2.45 -20.94
CA PHE A 202 -3.97 3.81 -21.38
C PHE A 202 -2.94 4.83 -20.89
N LYS A 203 -2.50 4.77 -19.63
CA LYS A 203 -1.42 5.63 -19.11
C LYS A 203 -0.14 5.49 -19.93
N SER A 204 0.22 4.26 -20.30
CA SER A 204 1.39 3.99 -21.14
C SER A 204 1.23 4.54 -22.56
N TRP A 205 0.06 4.30 -23.20
CA TRP A 205 -0.25 4.80 -24.53
C TRP A 205 -0.28 6.34 -24.56
N ASN A 206 -0.84 6.97 -23.56
CA ASN A 206 -1.03 8.44 -23.49
C ASN A 206 0.31 9.21 -23.43
N LYS A 207 1.41 8.56 -23.11
CA LYS A 207 2.76 9.19 -23.18
C LYS A 207 3.20 9.48 -24.61
N PHE A 208 2.83 8.63 -25.55
CA PHE A 208 3.25 8.72 -26.94
C PHE A 208 2.13 9.16 -27.90
N LYS A 209 0.86 8.93 -27.53
CA LYS A 209 -0.36 9.28 -28.27
C LYS A 209 -0.34 8.91 -29.75
N ASN A 210 0.31 7.77 -30.10
CA ASN A 210 0.31 7.27 -31.46
C ASN A 210 -0.97 6.44 -31.74
N PRO A 211 -1.95 6.94 -32.53
CA PRO A 211 -3.22 6.26 -32.77
C PRO A 211 -3.09 5.05 -33.71
N GLU A 212 -2.01 4.96 -34.50
CA GLU A 212 -1.75 3.88 -35.47
C GLU A 212 -0.75 2.83 -34.93
N PHE A 213 -0.36 2.93 -33.66
CA PHE A 213 0.48 1.91 -33.05
C PHE A 213 -0.24 0.57 -33.04
N LYS A 214 0.44 -0.47 -33.56
CA LYS A 214 -0.12 -1.82 -33.69
C LYS A 214 -0.24 -2.48 -32.32
N GLU A 215 -1.45 -2.89 -31.98
CA GLU A 215 -1.79 -3.53 -30.73
C GLU A 215 -2.10 -5.03 -30.92
N LYS A 216 -2.22 -5.77 -29.82
CA LYS A 216 -2.18 -7.24 -29.86
C LYS A 216 -3.55 -7.93 -29.88
N TYR A 217 -4.60 -7.27 -29.36
CA TYR A 217 -5.89 -7.90 -29.15
C TYR A 217 -7.05 -7.10 -29.75
N CYS A 218 -8.16 -7.78 -30.03
CA CYS A 218 -9.41 -7.18 -30.49
C CYS A 218 -10.25 -6.70 -29.29
N HIS A 219 -10.63 -5.41 -29.28
CA HIS A 219 -11.42 -4.85 -28.19
C HIS A 219 -12.79 -5.50 -27.97
N PHE A 220 -13.37 -6.06 -29.04
CA PHE A 220 -14.67 -6.71 -28.98
C PHE A 220 -14.60 -8.19 -28.55
N SER A 221 -13.69 -8.96 -29.14
CA SER A 221 -13.65 -10.43 -28.96
C SER A 221 -12.53 -10.92 -28.04
N GLY A 222 -11.55 -10.07 -27.70
CA GLY A 222 -10.38 -10.48 -26.93
C GLY A 222 -9.38 -11.39 -27.68
N GLU A 223 -9.68 -11.76 -28.94
CA GLU A 223 -8.77 -12.59 -29.74
C GLU A 223 -7.52 -11.82 -30.17
N GLU A 224 -6.44 -12.54 -30.41
CA GLU A 224 -5.20 -11.96 -30.93
C GLU A 224 -5.42 -11.30 -32.28
N SER A 225 -4.96 -10.08 -32.45
CA SER A 225 -5.14 -9.27 -33.64
C SER A 225 -4.00 -9.37 -34.63
N ASN A 226 -2.87 -9.98 -34.24
CA ASN A 226 -1.64 -10.03 -35.06
C ASN A 226 -1.23 -8.63 -35.57
N GLY A 227 -1.41 -7.57 -34.74
CA GLY A 227 -1.06 -6.22 -35.10
C GLY A 227 -2.06 -5.52 -36.04
N GLN A 228 -3.26 -6.09 -36.24
CA GLN A 228 -4.30 -5.48 -37.09
C GLN A 228 -5.15 -4.46 -36.34
N THR A 229 -5.08 -4.43 -35.00
CA THR A 229 -5.77 -3.44 -34.18
C THR A 229 -4.85 -2.28 -33.80
N THR A 230 -5.42 -1.10 -33.68
CA THR A 230 -4.78 0.14 -33.26
C THR A 230 -5.76 0.93 -32.39
N PHE A 231 -5.34 2.03 -31.78
CA PHE A 231 -6.26 2.91 -31.05
C PHE A 231 -7.38 3.41 -31.98
N SER A 232 -7.06 3.81 -33.23
CA SER A 232 -8.04 4.26 -34.23
C SER A 232 -8.96 3.15 -34.71
N ARG A 233 -8.51 1.92 -34.66
CA ARG A 233 -9.22 0.73 -35.15
C ARG A 233 -9.12 -0.41 -34.14
N PRO A 234 -9.81 -0.31 -32.97
CA PRO A 234 -9.62 -1.24 -31.87
C PRO A 234 -10.31 -2.59 -32.08
N ILE A 235 -11.10 -2.76 -33.14
CA ILE A 235 -11.84 -3.99 -33.45
C ILE A 235 -11.36 -4.53 -34.79
N LEU A 236 -11.14 -5.84 -34.84
CA LEU A 236 -10.83 -6.56 -36.09
C LEU A 236 -11.96 -6.39 -37.11
N LYS A 237 -11.60 -6.19 -38.39
CA LYS A 237 -12.57 -5.98 -39.49
C LYS A 237 -13.63 -7.09 -39.54
N LYS A 238 -13.26 -8.36 -39.33
CA LYS A 238 -14.19 -9.50 -39.33
C LYS A 238 -15.23 -9.43 -38.19
N ASN A 239 -14.94 -8.71 -37.11
CA ASN A 239 -15.80 -8.60 -35.93
C ASN A 239 -16.62 -7.29 -35.91
N TRP A 240 -16.34 -6.35 -36.82
CA TRP A 240 -16.94 -5.01 -36.79
C TRP A 240 -18.47 -5.02 -36.83
N ALA A 241 -19.07 -5.78 -37.79
CA ALA A 241 -20.51 -5.87 -37.90
C ALA A 241 -21.19 -6.45 -36.68
N LYS A 242 -20.56 -7.49 -36.07
CA LYS A 242 -21.04 -8.12 -34.83
C LYS A 242 -20.95 -7.15 -33.64
N ALA A 243 -19.82 -6.45 -33.52
CA ALA A 243 -19.60 -5.46 -32.46
C ALA A 243 -20.59 -4.31 -32.57
N LYS A 244 -20.82 -3.77 -33.78
CA LYS A 244 -21.81 -2.70 -34.05
C LYS A 244 -23.21 -3.12 -33.61
N LYS A 245 -23.63 -4.34 -33.96
CA LYS A 245 -24.94 -4.89 -33.52
C LYS A 245 -25.04 -5.07 -32.01
N ALA A 246 -23.96 -5.54 -31.37
CA ALA A 246 -23.95 -5.86 -29.94
C ALA A 246 -23.90 -4.61 -29.03
N HIS A 247 -23.25 -3.54 -29.49
CA HIS A 247 -22.99 -2.33 -28.69
C HIS A 247 -23.67 -1.06 -29.25
N ASN A 248 -24.43 -1.16 -30.33
CA ASN A 248 -25.26 -0.11 -30.92
C ASN A 248 -24.51 1.22 -31.15
N PHE A 249 -23.38 1.20 -31.89
CA PHE A 249 -22.57 2.38 -32.27
C PHE A 249 -22.40 2.52 -33.79
#